data_bf17ddafc88d25cbf9d5a22d1cf6992b
#
_entry.id   bf17ddafc88d25cbf9d5a22d1cf6992b
#
_cell.length_a   1.000
_cell.length_b   1.000
_cell.length_c   1.000
_cell.angle_alpha   90.00
_cell.angle_beta   90.00
_cell.angle_gamma   90.00
#
_symmetry.space_group_name_H-M   'P 1'
#
loop_
_entity.id
_entity.type
_entity.pdbx_description
1 polymer ?
#
loop_
_entity_poly.entity_id
_entity_poly.type
_entity_poly.pdbx_seq_one_letter_code
_entity_poly.pdbx_strand_id
1 'polypeptide(L)'
;MTYKEEFITFMVRSGVLTFGDFTTKSGRKTPYFVNTGNYKTGAQAAKLGDYYAACIQEHMPDGITCLFGPAYKGIPLAVSAAASLYRNYDRDLPYCFNRKEAKNHGEGGSMVGYKPQDGDDVAIVEDVVTAGTAVRESIELFKHVADVNIKALFVSVDRMERGTRECSTLDELRQDYGIQVFPIVTVREVIAFLHNNSIDGKVYINDEMKAKMEAYLEEYGAKG
;
A
#
# COMPACT_ATOMS: atom_id res chain seq x y z
N MET A 1 -11.26 -16.36 9.98
CA MET A 1 -10.23 -15.81 9.09
C MET A 1 -10.11 -14.33 9.44
N THR A 2 -8.90 -13.84 9.66
CA THR A 2 -8.66 -12.41 9.90
C THR A 2 -8.78 -11.64 8.60
N TYR A 3 -8.97 -10.31 8.66
CA TYR A 3 -9.03 -9.51 7.42
C TYR A 3 -7.72 -9.59 6.61
N LYS A 4 -6.58 -9.81 7.26
CA LYS A 4 -5.27 -10.03 6.61
C LYS A 4 -5.25 -11.34 5.80
N GLU A 5 -5.74 -12.44 6.38
CA GLU A 5 -5.84 -13.73 5.69
C GLU A 5 -6.84 -13.67 4.52
N GLU A 6 -7.95 -12.94 4.70
CA GLU A 6 -8.92 -12.67 3.63
C GLU A 6 -8.27 -11.83 2.51
N PHE A 7 -7.46 -10.84 2.87
CA PHE A 7 -6.75 -10.02 1.89
C PHE A 7 -5.72 -10.83 1.09
N ILE A 8 -4.95 -11.72 1.74
CA ILE A 8 -4.02 -12.62 1.05
C ILE A 8 -4.79 -13.52 0.07
N THR A 9 -5.90 -14.11 0.52
CA THR A 9 -6.78 -14.93 -0.33
C THR A 9 -7.31 -14.14 -1.53
N PHE A 10 -7.74 -12.89 -1.30
CA PHE A 10 -8.22 -11.98 -2.34
C PHE A 10 -7.14 -11.64 -3.36
N MET A 11 -5.90 -11.37 -2.93
CA MET A 11 -4.78 -11.11 -3.84
C MET A 11 -4.50 -12.29 -4.75
N VAL A 12 -4.50 -13.50 -4.20
CA VAL A 12 -4.27 -14.74 -4.97
C VAL A 12 -5.40 -14.97 -5.97
N ARG A 13 -6.66 -14.89 -5.55
CA ARG A 13 -7.84 -15.04 -6.43
C ARG A 13 -7.91 -14.00 -7.54
N SER A 14 -7.44 -12.80 -7.27
CA SER A 14 -7.38 -11.70 -8.25
C SER A 14 -6.16 -11.82 -9.20
N GLY A 15 -5.28 -12.80 -9.01
CA GLY A 15 -4.04 -12.92 -9.76
C GLY A 15 -3.07 -11.76 -9.54
N VAL A 16 -3.23 -11.02 -8.45
CA VAL A 16 -2.36 -9.93 -8.04
C VAL A 16 -1.09 -10.48 -7.40
N LEU A 17 -1.23 -11.49 -6.56
CA LEU A 17 -0.11 -12.23 -5.96
C LEU A 17 0.05 -13.56 -6.68
N THR A 18 1.22 -13.76 -7.28
CA THR A 18 1.57 -14.95 -8.04
C THR A 18 2.93 -15.49 -7.61
N PHE A 19 3.13 -16.81 -7.79
CA PHE A 19 4.33 -17.53 -7.37
C PHE A 19 4.95 -18.26 -8.55
N GLY A 20 6.28 -18.27 -8.65
CA GLY A 20 7.04 -18.87 -9.74
C GLY A 20 8.38 -18.18 -9.93
N ASP A 21 9.01 -18.38 -11.08
CA ASP A 21 10.31 -17.76 -11.38
C ASP A 21 10.10 -16.48 -12.18
N PHE A 22 10.26 -15.33 -11.53
CA PHE A 22 10.12 -14.01 -12.16
C PHE A 22 11.46 -13.29 -12.21
N THR A 23 11.54 -12.30 -13.11
CA THR A 23 12.67 -11.37 -13.17
C THR A 23 12.13 -9.95 -13.06
N THR A 24 12.59 -9.19 -12.07
CA THR A 24 12.22 -7.79 -11.87
C THR A 24 12.86 -6.92 -12.96
N LYS A 25 12.41 -5.66 -13.08
CA LYS A 25 13.00 -4.67 -14.01
C LYS A 25 14.49 -4.42 -13.74
N SER A 26 14.95 -4.60 -12.50
CA SER A 26 16.37 -4.51 -12.12
C SER A 26 17.18 -5.76 -12.44
N GLY A 27 16.58 -6.80 -13.04
CA GLY A 27 17.25 -8.07 -13.36
C GLY A 27 17.27 -9.07 -12.19
N ARG A 28 16.76 -8.72 -11.01
CA ARG A 28 16.71 -9.60 -9.85
C ARG A 28 15.71 -10.74 -10.08
N LYS A 29 16.12 -11.96 -9.76
CA LYS A 29 15.24 -13.13 -9.73
C LYS A 29 14.40 -13.11 -8.46
N THR A 30 13.09 -13.35 -8.57
CA THR A 30 12.18 -13.37 -7.43
C THR A 30 11.17 -14.53 -7.56
N PRO A 31 10.89 -15.26 -6.46
CA PRO A 31 9.96 -16.40 -6.48
C PRO A 31 8.49 -15.99 -6.42
N TYR A 32 8.19 -14.70 -6.30
CA TYR A 32 6.81 -14.19 -6.27
C TYR A 32 6.72 -12.83 -6.93
N PHE A 33 5.53 -12.48 -7.38
CA PHE A 33 5.26 -11.19 -8.01
C PHE A 33 3.95 -10.60 -7.50
N VAL A 34 3.94 -9.29 -7.24
CA VAL A 34 2.75 -8.52 -6.85
C VAL A 34 2.42 -7.55 -7.98
N ASN A 35 1.31 -7.78 -8.67
CA ASN A 35 0.83 -6.93 -9.76
C ASN A 35 -0.55 -6.36 -9.45
N THR A 36 -0.59 -5.22 -8.78
CA THR A 36 -1.83 -4.51 -8.43
C THR A 36 -2.64 -4.03 -9.63
N GLY A 37 -2.04 -3.96 -10.83
CA GLY A 37 -2.73 -3.71 -12.08
C GLY A 37 -3.74 -4.80 -12.49
N ASN A 38 -3.77 -5.93 -11.77
CA ASN A 38 -4.76 -6.99 -11.98
C ASN A 38 -6.07 -6.75 -11.22
N TYR A 39 -6.18 -5.73 -10.38
CA TYR A 39 -7.47 -5.24 -9.89
C TYR A 39 -8.16 -4.44 -11.01
N LYS A 40 -9.20 -5.02 -11.66
CA LYS A 40 -9.77 -4.50 -12.90
C LYS A 40 -11.28 -4.26 -12.82
N THR A 41 -11.93 -4.67 -11.73
CA THR A 41 -13.39 -4.59 -11.60
C THR A 41 -13.81 -3.73 -10.42
N GLY A 42 -15.04 -3.20 -10.48
CA GLY A 42 -15.63 -2.44 -9.37
C GLY A 42 -15.74 -3.27 -8.09
N ALA A 43 -16.04 -4.57 -8.20
CA ALA A 43 -16.08 -5.46 -7.05
C ALA A 43 -14.70 -5.61 -6.39
N GLN A 44 -13.63 -5.72 -7.19
CA GLN A 44 -12.27 -5.76 -6.68
C GLN A 44 -11.86 -4.43 -6.04
N ALA A 45 -12.21 -3.29 -6.65
CA ALA A 45 -11.93 -1.97 -6.09
C ALA A 45 -12.67 -1.75 -4.76
N ALA A 46 -13.94 -2.13 -4.66
CA ALA A 46 -14.72 -2.05 -3.43
C ALA A 46 -14.10 -2.91 -2.32
N LYS A 47 -13.77 -4.18 -2.63
CA LYS A 47 -13.18 -5.09 -1.66
C LYS A 47 -11.79 -4.62 -1.20
N LEU A 48 -10.98 -4.08 -2.12
CA LEU A 48 -9.69 -3.50 -1.79
C LEU A 48 -9.83 -2.31 -0.84
N GLY A 49 -10.82 -1.44 -1.08
CA GLY A 49 -11.18 -0.35 -0.17
C GLY A 49 -11.54 -0.84 1.22
N ASP A 50 -12.26 -1.96 1.34
CA ASP A 50 -12.62 -2.56 2.64
C ASP A 50 -11.36 -2.99 3.42
N TYR A 51 -10.35 -3.56 2.77
CA TYR A 51 -9.10 -3.97 3.43
C TYR A 51 -8.25 -2.78 3.87
N TYR A 52 -8.16 -1.73 3.05
CA TYR A 52 -7.50 -0.50 3.48
C TYR A 52 -8.24 0.15 4.65
N ALA A 53 -9.57 0.23 4.59
CA ALA A 53 -10.38 0.77 5.68
C ALA A 53 -10.20 -0.01 6.99
N ALA A 54 -10.16 -1.34 6.91
CA ALA A 54 -9.89 -2.19 8.07
C ALA A 54 -8.51 -1.93 8.69
N CYS A 55 -7.48 -1.81 7.85
CA CYS A 55 -6.12 -1.50 8.29
C CYS A 55 -6.04 -0.09 8.91
N ILE A 56 -6.69 0.91 8.31
CA ILE A 56 -6.75 2.27 8.84
C ILE A 56 -7.47 2.28 10.19
N GLN A 57 -8.59 1.57 10.30
CA GLN A 57 -9.37 1.51 11.53
C GLN A 57 -8.64 0.78 12.65
N GLU A 58 -7.88 -0.26 12.33
CA GLU A 58 -7.09 -1.02 13.33
C GLU A 58 -5.95 -0.17 13.92
N HIS A 59 -5.24 0.56 13.05
CA HIS A 59 -4.00 1.24 13.46
C HIS A 59 -4.18 2.71 13.81
N MET A 60 -5.14 3.39 13.19
CA MET A 60 -5.42 4.81 13.39
C MET A 60 -6.93 5.06 13.39
N PRO A 61 -7.66 4.57 14.41
CA PRO A 61 -9.10 4.83 14.54
C PRO A 61 -9.41 6.33 14.63
N ASP A 62 -8.47 7.10 15.16
CA ASP A 62 -8.53 8.56 15.29
C ASP A 62 -7.23 9.18 14.74
N GLY A 63 -7.17 10.52 14.67
CA GLY A 63 -5.94 11.27 14.35
C GLY A 63 -5.59 11.32 12.85
N ILE A 64 -6.55 11.05 11.97
CA ILE A 64 -6.46 11.33 10.52
C ILE A 64 -7.62 12.25 10.15
N THR A 65 -7.33 13.35 9.47
CA THR A 65 -8.33 14.30 8.98
C THR A 65 -8.54 14.21 7.47
N CYS A 66 -7.59 13.63 6.72
CA CYS A 66 -7.68 13.51 5.26
C CYS A 66 -6.89 12.30 4.75
N LEU A 67 -7.43 11.63 3.71
CA LEU A 67 -6.70 10.63 2.94
C LEU A 67 -6.12 11.24 1.68
N PHE A 68 -4.88 10.90 1.37
CA PHE A 68 -4.21 11.30 0.13
C PHE A 68 -3.80 10.10 -0.69
N GLY A 69 -4.20 10.09 -1.98
CA GLY A 69 -3.80 9.06 -2.94
C GLY A 69 -2.87 9.62 -4.02
N PRO A 70 -1.56 9.29 -4.01
CA PRO A 70 -0.64 9.74 -5.06
C PRO A 70 -1.08 9.28 -6.45
N ALA A 71 -1.07 10.20 -7.42
CA ALA A 71 -1.43 9.85 -8.80
C ALA A 71 -0.38 8.89 -9.41
N TYR A 72 -0.82 7.83 -10.10
CA TYR A 72 -2.21 7.57 -10.46
C TYR A 72 -2.87 6.44 -9.66
N LYS A 73 -2.10 5.47 -9.15
CA LYS A 73 -2.63 4.26 -8.51
C LYS A 73 -3.23 4.53 -7.13
N GLY A 74 -2.67 5.49 -6.39
CA GLY A 74 -3.21 5.89 -5.09
C GLY A 74 -4.60 6.51 -5.17
N ILE A 75 -4.98 7.12 -6.32
CA ILE A 75 -6.29 7.75 -6.48
C ILE A 75 -7.45 6.78 -6.20
N PRO A 76 -7.61 5.67 -6.94
CA PRO A 76 -8.70 4.74 -6.66
C PRO A 76 -8.61 4.11 -5.26
N LEU A 77 -7.40 3.96 -4.71
CA LEU A 77 -7.20 3.41 -3.36
C LEU A 77 -7.75 4.37 -2.30
N ALA A 78 -7.37 5.64 -2.34
CA ALA A 78 -7.85 6.63 -1.37
C ALA A 78 -9.37 6.83 -1.47
N VAL A 79 -9.93 6.88 -2.69
CA VAL A 79 -11.37 7.00 -2.91
C VAL A 79 -12.12 5.79 -2.35
N SER A 80 -11.68 4.56 -2.68
CA SER A 80 -12.35 3.35 -2.20
C SER A 80 -12.18 3.15 -0.69
N ALA A 81 -11.01 3.49 -0.13
CA ALA A 81 -10.78 3.44 1.32
C ALA A 81 -11.68 4.43 2.08
N ALA A 82 -11.79 5.70 1.60
CA ALA A 82 -12.69 6.69 2.19
C ALA A 82 -14.15 6.23 2.16
N ALA A 83 -14.62 5.72 1.01
CA ALA A 83 -15.97 5.19 0.87
C ALA A 83 -16.24 3.99 1.79
N SER A 84 -15.23 3.12 1.99
CA SER A 84 -15.35 1.96 2.87
C SER A 84 -15.25 2.34 4.35
N LEU A 85 -14.46 3.35 4.71
CA LEU A 85 -14.43 3.91 6.08
C LEU A 85 -15.80 4.46 6.47
N TYR A 86 -16.44 5.22 5.59
CA TYR A 86 -17.79 5.71 5.84
C TYR A 86 -18.80 4.56 5.98
N ARG A 87 -18.82 3.64 5.01
CA ARG A 87 -19.80 2.57 4.95
C ARG A 87 -19.67 1.57 6.09
N ASN A 88 -18.45 1.21 6.50
CA ASN A 88 -18.20 0.11 7.43
C ASN A 88 -17.92 0.59 8.86
N TYR A 89 -17.51 1.84 9.05
CA TYR A 89 -17.04 2.38 10.34
C TYR A 89 -17.65 3.74 10.70
N ASP A 90 -18.59 4.26 9.89
CA ASP A 90 -19.21 5.58 10.07
C ASP A 90 -18.20 6.73 10.18
N ARG A 91 -17.07 6.59 9.47
CA ARG A 91 -15.99 7.60 9.41
C ARG A 91 -16.02 8.31 8.07
N ASP A 92 -16.55 9.52 8.06
CA ASP A 92 -16.56 10.38 6.87
C ASP A 92 -15.25 11.18 6.79
N LEU A 93 -14.25 10.61 6.13
CA LEU A 93 -12.97 11.29 5.89
C LEU A 93 -12.93 11.87 4.47
N PRO A 94 -12.57 13.15 4.34
CA PRO A 94 -12.27 13.74 3.03
C PRO A 94 -11.06 13.06 2.40
N TYR A 95 -11.01 13.10 1.07
CA TYR A 95 -9.86 12.59 0.32
C TYR A 95 -9.40 13.59 -0.73
N CYS A 96 -8.13 13.52 -1.06
CA CYS A 96 -7.52 14.28 -2.14
C CYS A 96 -6.45 13.46 -2.87
N PHE A 97 -6.04 13.96 -4.02
CA PHE A 97 -4.95 13.42 -4.82
C PHE A 97 -4.29 14.52 -5.64
N ASN A 98 -3.06 14.28 -6.08
CA ASN A 98 -2.33 15.24 -6.90
C ASN A 98 -2.62 15.05 -8.38
N ARG A 99 -2.40 16.13 -9.15
CA ARG A 99 -2.25 16.08 -10.61
C ARG A 99 -0.77 15.92 -10.94
N LYS A 100 -0.44 15.14 -11.96
CA LYS A 100 0.94 15.07 -12.48
C LYS A 100 1.27 16.23 -13.40
N GLU A 101 0.25 16.87 -13.99
CA GLU A 101 0.40 18.03 -14.86
C GLU A 101 -0.35 19.22 -14.28
N ALA A 102 0.33 20.34 -14.11
CA ALA A 102 -0.30 21.59 -13.67
C ALA A 102 -1.28 22.08 -14.74
N LYS A 103 -2.52 22.39 -14.36
CA LYS A 103 -3.46 23.10 -15.25
C LYS A 103 -3.27 24.62 -15.13
N ASN A 104 -3.08 25.27 -16.27
CA ASN A 104 -2.98 26.72 -16.34
C ASN A 104 -4.35 27.44 -16.41
N HIS A 105 -5.47 26.69 -16.44
CA HIS A 105 -6.82 27.25 -16.57
C HIS A 105 -7.83 26.52 -15.68
N GLY A 106 -8.80 27.25 -15.14
CA GLY A 106 -9.87 26.74 -14.26
C GLY A 106 -9.49 26.78 -12.79
N GLU A 107 -9.99 25.82 -11.99
CA GLU A 107 -9.54 25.61 -10.62
C GLU A 107 -8.07 25.20 -10.63
N GLY A 108 -7.19 26.20 -10.60
CA GLY A 108 -5.74 26.03 -10.58
C GLY A 108 -5.32 25.32 -9.30
N GLY A 109 -4.24 24.51 -9.40
CA GLY A 109 -3.63 23.84 -8.26
C GLY A 109 -3.18 22.44 -8.60
N SER A 110 -2.25 21.95 -7.79
CA SER A 110 -1.69 20.60 -7.88
C SER A 110 -2.61 19.53 -7.26
N MET A 111 -3.63 19.92 -6.49
CA MET A 111 -4.53 19.05 -5.74
C MET A 111 -5.94 19.00 -6.33
N VAL A 112 -6.59 17.83 -6.18
CA VAL A 112 -7.99 17.59 -6.56
C VAL A 112 -8.71 16.92 -5.38
N GLY A 113 -10.02 17.22 -5.22
CA GLY A 113 -10.80 16.79 -4.08
C GLY A 113 -10.70 17.78 -2.92
N TYR A 114 -10.55 17.29 -1.71
CA TYR A 114 -10.35 18.12 -0.54
C TYR A 114 -9.08 18.97 -0.71
N LYS A 115 -9.13 20.21 -0.24
CA LYS A 115 -7.96 21.09 -0.19
C LYS A 115 -7.42 21.09 1.23
N PRO A 116 -6.30 20.37 1.47
CA PRO A 116 -5.72 20.31 2.81
C PRO A 116 -5.44 21.68 3.39
N GLN A 117 -5.67 21.85 4.69
CA GLN A 117 -5.49 23.05 5.45
C GLN A 117 -4.31 22.90 6.42
N ASP A 118 -3.78 24.01 6.90
CA ASP A 118 -2.74 24.00 7.93
C ASP A 118 -3.23 23.27 9.18
N GLY A 119 -2.41 22.35 9.67
CA GLY A 119 -2.72 21.51 10.81
C GLY A 119 -3.47 20.22 10.50
N ASP A 120 -3.83 19.96 9.24
CA ASP A 120 -4.42 18.68 8.86
C ASP A 120 -3.47 17.50 9.10
N ASP A 121 -4.02 16.41 9.59
CA ASP A 121 -3.34 15.12 9.78
C ASP A 121 -3.63 14.19 8.59
N VAL A 122 -2.69 14.11 7.66
CA VAL A 122 -2.84 13.40 6.39
C VAL A 122 -2.31 11.97 6.48
N ALA A 123 -3.10 11.00 5.97
CA ALA A 123 -2.62 9.65 5.70
C ALA A 123 -2.50 9.41 4.20
N ILE A 124 -1.33 8.94 3.77
CA ILE A 124 -1.07 8.55 2.39
C ILE A 124 -1.54 7.10 2.18
N VAL A 125 -2.24 6.85 1.08
CA VAL A 125 -2.68 5.50 0.68
C VAL A 125 -2.03 5.15 -0.65
N GLU A 126 -1.15 4.15 -0.66
CA GLU A 126 -0.39 3.71 -1.82
C GLU A 126 -0.52 2.19 -2.04
N ASP A 127 -0.21 1.69 -3.23
CA ASP A 127 -0.32 0.25 -3.53
C ASP A 127 0.85 -0.58 -2.96
N VAL A 128 2.00 -0.49 -3.55
CA VAL A 128 3.25 -1.15 -3.15
C VAL A 128 4.39 -0.15 -3.28
N VAL A 129 5.15 0.02 -2.22
CA VAL A 129 6.31 0.90 -2.21
C VAL A 129 7.56 0.10 -2.61
N THR A 130 8.25 0.55 -3.66
CA THR A 130 9.55 0.01 -4.08
C THR A 130 10.69 0.95 -3.67
N ALA A 131 10.92 2.02 -4.40
CA ALA A 131 11.93 3.05 -4.05
C ALA A 131 11.37 4.20 -3.19
N GLY A 132 10.05 4.23 -2.94
CA GLY A 132 9.41 5.29 -2.16
C GLY A 132 9.29 6.65 -2.86
N THR A 133 9.56 6.71 -4.17
CA THR A 133 9.57 7.98 -4.93
C THR A 133 8.25 8.72 -4.83
N ALA A 134 7.12 8.05 -5.06
CA ALA A 134 5.80 8.68 -5.02
C ALA A 134 5.47 9.25 -3.63
N VAL A 135 5.87 8.57 -2.57
CA VAL A 135 5.68 9.05 -1.19
C VAL A 135 6.55 10.27 -0.92
N ARG A 136 7.83 10.23 -1.30
CA ARG A 136 8.76 11.37 -1.15
C ARG A 136 8.29 12.59 -1.95
N GLU A 137 7.87 12.41 -3.19
CA GLU A 137 7.29 13.48 -4.03
C GLU A 137 6.01 14.04 -3.39
N SER A 138 5.18 13.21 -2.77
CA SER A 138 3.97 13.65 -2.07
C SER A 138 4.30 14.51 -0.86
N ILE A 139 5.28 14.13 -0.05
CA ILE A 139 5.74 14.91 1.10
C ILE A 139 6.26 16.28 0.64
N GLU A 140 7.07 16.32 -0.42
CA GLU A 140 7.56 17.57 -0.98
C GLU A 140 6.41 18.44 -1.55
N LEU A 141 5.41 17.81 -2.19
CA LEU A 141 4.24 18.52 -2.70
C LEU A 141 3.49 19.24 -1.57
N PHE A 142 3.26 18.56 -0.43
CA PHE A 142 2.54 19.17 0.69
C PHE A 142 3.22 20.40 1.26
N LYS A 143 4.55 20.50 1.25
CA LYS A 143 5.28 21.71 1.68
C LYS A 143 4.89 22.98 0.88
N HIS A 144 4.30 22.80 -0.30
CA HIS A 144 3.84 23.89 -1.16
C HIS A 144 2.31 24.06 -1.17
N VAL A 145 1.57 23.20 -0.48
CA VAL A 145 0.11 23.22 -0.45
C VAL A 145 -0.43 23.78 0.86
N ALA A 146 0.00 23.21 1.98
CA ALA A 146 -0.39 23.61 3.33
C ALA A 146 0.60 23.03 4.35
N ASP A 147 0.66 23.59 5.55
CA ASP A 147 1.45 23.07 6.67
C ASP A 147 0.71 21.89 7.33
N VAL A 148 0.78 20.73 6.72
CA VAL A 148 0.11 19.51 7.17
C VAL A 148 1.06 18.58 7.91
N ASN A 149 0.51 17.72 8.77
CA ASN A 149 1.23 16.61 9.38
C ASN A 149 1.01 15.33 8.56
N ILE A 150 2.04 14.81 7.91
CA ILE A 150 1.94 13.47 7.31
C ILE A 150 2.07 12.43 8.42
N LYS A 151 0.95 11.88 8.87
CA LYS A 151 0.89 10.97 10.02
C LYS A 151 1.24 9.54 9.67
N ALA A 152 0.70 9.07 8.53
CA ALA A 152 0.79 7.66 8.17
C ALA A 152 0.89 7.43 6.67
N LEU A 153 1.46 6.27 6.34
CA LEU A 153 1.43 5.65 5.03
C LEU A 153 0.80 4.26 5.17
N PHE A 154 -0.26 4.00 4.42
CA PHE A 154 -0.88 2.69 4.29
C PHE A 154 -0.56 2.08 2.95
N VAL A 155 -0.06 0.83 2.94
CA VAL A 155 0.31 0.10 1.72
C VAL A 155 -0.30 -1.30 1.73
N SER A 156 -0.51 -1.89 0.55
CA SER A 156 -1.10 -3.23 0.48
C SER A 156 -0.16 -4.31 1.01
N VAL A 157 1.09 -4.31 0.55
CA VAL A 157 2.07 -5.34 0.89
C VAL A 157 3.43 -4.72 1.21
N ASP A 158 3.97 -5.07 2.37
CA ASP A 158 5.39 -4.90 2.65
C ASP A 158 6.15 -6.14 2.15
N ARG A 159 6.98 -5.95 1.13
CA ARG A 159 7.83 -7.00 0.59
C ARG A 159 9.03 -7.32 1.49
N MET A 160 9.26 -6.49 2.53
CA MET A 160 10.37 -6.60 3.48
C MET A 160 11.76 -6.68 2.81
N GLU A 161 11.88 -6.13 1.61
CA GLU A 161 13.13 -6.08 0.86
C GLU A 161 13.93 -4.84 1.26
N ARG A 162 15.27 -4.96 1.20
CA ARG A 162 16.17 -3.81 1.41
C ARG A 162 15.87 -2.72 0.40
N GLY A 163 15.86 -1.49 0.90
CA GLY A 163 15.77 -0.28 0.10
C GLY A 163 17.14 0.15 -0.44
N THR A 164 17.44 1.42 -0.27
CA THR A 164 18.77 1.99 -0.59
C THR A 164 19.78 1.75 0.53
N ARG A 165 19.31 1.46 1.73
CA ARG A 165 20.07 1.12 2.94
C ARG A 165 19.91 -0.37 3.27
N GLU A 166 20.45 -0.82 4.40
CA GLU A 166 20.26 -2.19 4.91
C GLU A 166 18.83 -2.46 5.40
N CYS A 167 18.06 -1.44 5.76
CA CYS A 167 16.65 -1.52 6.14
C CYS A 167 15.73 -1.48 4.91
N SER A 168 14.44 -1.72 5.12
CA SER A 168 13.45 -1.63 4.05
C SER A 168 13.19 -0.17 3.64
N THR A 169 12.66 0.03 2.42
CA THR A 169 12.22 1.37 2.00
C THR A 169 11.15 1.94 2.94
N LEU A 170 10.30 1.10 3.51
CA LEU A 170 9.29 1.53 4.48
C LEU A 170 9.94 2.01 5.78
N ASP A 171 11.01 1.35 6.22
CA ASP A 171 11.77 1.79 7.40
C ASP A 171 12.56 3.07 7.12
N GLU A 172 13.12 3.21 5.90
CA GLU A 172 13.73 4.47 5.47
C GLU A 172 12.72 5.63 5.58
N LEU A 173 11.50 5.45 5.10
CA LEU A 173 10.45 6.46 5.18
C LEU A 173 10.06 6.80 6.63
N ARG A 174 9.97 5.79 7.51
CA ARG A 174 9.76 6.01 8.95
C ARG A 174 10.87 6.86 9.56
N GLN A 175 12.12 6.52 9.28
CA GLN A 175 13.30 7.18 9.85
C GLN A 175 13.49 8.60 9.30
N ASP A 176 13.31 8.78 7.98
CA ASP A 176 13.60 10.05 7.31
C ASP A 176 12.52 11.10 7.57
N TYR A 177 11.26 10.69 7.73
CA TYR A 177 10.11 11.61 7.80
C TYR A 177 9.29 11.50 9.09
N GLY A 178 9.61 10.55 9.98
CA GLY A 178 8.85 10.35 11.22
C GLY A 178 7.42 9.83 11.02
N ILE A 179 7.07 9.37 9.82
CA ILE A 179 5.73 8.87 9.51
C ILE A 179 5.55 7.44 9.99
N GLN A 180 4.33 7.10 10.43
CA GLN A 180 3.98 5.72 10.72
C GLN A 180 3.68 4.97 9.41
N VAL A 181 4.08 3.71 9.29
CA VAL A 181 3.85 2.94 8.07
C VAL A 181 3.18 1.63 8.40
N PHE A 182 2.03 1.38 7.79
CA PHE A 182 1.16 0.25 8.05
C PHE A 182 0.89 -0.53 6.76
N PRO A 183 1.54 -1.67 6.54
CA PRO A 183 1.14 -2.58 5.49
C PRO A 183 -0.11 -3.35 5.91
N ILE A 184 -1.02 -3.63 4.96
CA ILE A 184 -2.13 -4.55 5.23
C ILE A 184 -1.55 -5.93 5.57
N VAL A 185 -0.57 -6.38 4.77
CA VAL A 185 0.17 -7.62 5.06
C VAL A 185 1.65 -7.47 4.72
N THR A 186 2.48 -8.28 5.38
CA THR A 186 3.89 -8.49 5.04
C THR A 186 4.08 -9.76 4.23
N VAL A 187 5.18 -9.87 3.49
CA VAL A 187 5.51 -11.11 2.78
C VAL A 187 5.70 -12.29 3.73
N ARG A 188 6.12 -12.09 4.97
CA ARG A 188 6.22 -13.15 5.99
C ARG A 188 4.85 -13.66 6.40
N GLU A 189 3.85 -12.78 6.58
CA GLU A 189 2.47 -13.18 6.84
C GLU A 189 1.88 -13.94 5.66
N VAL A 190 2.20 -13.54 4.42
CA VAL A 190 1.81 -14.26 3.20
C VAL A 190 2.38 -15.69 3.21
N ILE A 191 3.68 -15.86 3.47
CA ILE A 191 4.32 -17.19 3.55
C ILE A 191 3.66 -18.03 4.64
N ALA A 192 3.49 -17.46 5.84
CA ALA A 192 2.92 -18.18 6.98
C ALA A 192 1.49 -18.67 6.70
N PHE A 193 0.65 -17.83 6.09
CA PHE A 193 -0.74 -18.19 5.81
C PHE A 193 -0.89 -19.17 4.65
N LEU A 194 -0.13 -19.02 3.56
CA LEU A 194 -0.28 -19.84 2.35
C LEU A 194 0.53 -21.15 2.37
N HIS A 195 1.47 -21.30 3.31
CA HIS A 195 2.30 -22.50 3.39
C HIS A 195 1.45 -23.76 3.67
N ASN A 196 1.43 -24.66 2.69
CA ASN A 196 0.64 -25.88 2.70
C ASN A 196 -0.87 -25.65 2.95
N ASN A 197 -1.34 -24.41 2.79
CA ASN A 197 -2.75 -24.06 2.87
C ASN A 197 -3.38 -24.03 1.47
N SER A 198 -4.50 -24.72 1.30
CA SER A 198 -5.19 -24.79 0.01
C SER A 198 -6.20 -23.67 -0.13
N ILE A 199 -6.07 -22.88 -1.21
CA ILE A 199 -7.07 -21.89 -1.63
C ILE A 199 -7.72 -22.41 -2.92
N ASP A 200 -9.03 -22.65 -2.89
CA ASP A 200 -9.81 -23.17 -4.02
C ASP A 200 -9.21 -24.48 -4.61
N GLY A 201 -8.74 -25.36 -3.73
CA GLY A 201 -8.15 -26.67 -4.10
C GLY A 201 -6.69 -26.60 -4.57
N LYS A 202 -6.05 -25.44 -4.55
CA LYS A 202 -4.66 -25.27 -4.97
C LYS A 202 -3.78 -24.80 -3.80
N VAL A 203 -2.64 -25.47 -3.60
CA VAL A 203 -1.57 -25.02 -2.71
C VAL A 203 -0.62 -24.14 -3.52
N TYR A 204 -0.46 -22.88 -3.10
CA TYR A 204 0.37 -21.89 -3.77
C TYR A 204 1.80 -21.88 -3.24
N ILE A 205 1.97 -22.10 -1.94
CA ILE A 205 3.27 -22.20 -1.27
C ILE A 205 3.39 -23.58 -0.63
N ASN A 206 4.05 -24.50 -1.31
CA ASN A 206 4.49 -25.78 -0.75
C ASN A 206 5.87 -25.60 -0.09
N ASP A 207 6.46 -26.68 0.45
CA ASP A 207 7.75 -26.64 1.12
C ASP A 207 8.88 -26.12 0.21
N GLU A 208 8.88 -26.50 -1.08
CA GLU A 208 9.87 -26.03 -2.05
C GLU A 208 9.75 -24.52 -2.30
N MET A 209 8.52 -24.01 -2.53
CA MET A 209 8.27 -22.60 -2.76
C MET A 209 8.58 -21.78 -1.52
N LYS A 210 8.22 -22.28 -0.32
CA LYS A 210 8.59 -21.65 0.94
C LYS A 210 10.11 -21.51 1.06
N ALA A 211 10.86 -22.56 0.84
CA ALA A 211 12.31 -22.52 0.90
C ALA A 211 12.92 -21.51 -0.10
N LYS A 212 12.37 -21.41 -1.32
CA LYS A 212 12.77 -20.39 -2.31
C LYS A 212 12.49 -18.97 -1.81
N MET A 213 11.32 -18.73 -1.20
CA MET A 213 10.95 -17.41 -0.67
C MET A 213 11.80 -17.02 0.55
N GLU A 214 12.09 -17.97 1.45
CA GLU A 214 12.94 -17.74 2.61
C GLU A 214 14.39 -17.43 2.18
N ALA A 215 14.96 -18.20 1.25
CA ALA A 215 16.29 -17.94 0.69
C ALA A 215 16.35 -16.57 -0.01
N TYR A 216 15.30 -16.19 -0.73
CA TYR A 216 15.19 -14.88 -1.34
C TYR A 216 15.20 -13.75 -0.30
N LEU A 217 14.46 -13.91 0.79
CA LEU A 217 14.42 -12.93 1.88
C LEU A 217 15.71 -12.89 2.69
N GLU A 218 16.44 -14.00 2.79
CA GLU A 218 17.78 -14.02 3.41
C GLU A 218 18.78 -13.21 2.59
N GLU A 219 18.72 -13.32 1.26
CA GLU A 219 19.61 -12.60 0.34
C GLU A 219 19.25 -11.13 0.17
N TYR A 220 17.94 -10.83 -0.03
CA TYR A 220 17.46 -9.49 -0.40
C TYR A 220 16.60 -8.81 0.68
N GLY A 221 16.27 -9.49 1.76
CA GLY A 221 15.46 -8.95 2.83
C GLY A 221 16.17 -7.85 3.61
N ALA A 222 15.38 -6.96 4.20
CA ALA A 222 15.88 -5.94 5.10
C ALA A 222 16.54 -6.58 6.33
N LYS A 223 17.65 -6.02 6.74
CA LYS A 223 18.36 -6.36 7.98
C LYS A 223 17.97 -5.29 9.00
N GLY A 224 17.10 -5.64 9.94
CA GLY A 224 16.65 -4.78 11.02
C GLY A 224 16.34 -5.59 12.25
#